data_e8d02da43a5c40891d02f8cb3ebea896
#
_entry.id   e8d02da43a5c40891d02f8cb3ebea896
#
_cell.length_a   1.000
_cell.length_b   1.000
_cell.length_c   1.000
_cell.angle_alpha   90.00
_cell.angle_beta   90.00
_cell.angle_gamma   90.00
#
_symmetry.space_group_name_H-M   'P 1'
#
loop_
_entity.id
_entity.type
_entity.pdbx_description
1 polymer ?
#
loop_
_entity_poly.entity_id
_entity_poly.type
_entity_poly.pdbx_seq_one_letter_code
_entity_poly.pdbx_strand_id
1 'polypeptide(L)'
;MDLNSVNDKIKFLNEIAKVLAKVTNNIEREVYIEKISSDYHISKEAIYSEINKLLYKKKDNLKTIETASRVVIKKKEDEEIDEAVKKRESLLIYLLLQYPNQSYLKISNEISPNELKIEMNKKILSKLYEELQKGNSNTNNATDWFSDEETINYLTGIMAYDFEITELNKCIDDILYTYRKEKMISERNEIINKLENKDLSTDEIANFEKRLSEIIVKLAKMK
;
A
#
# COMPACT_ATOMS: atom_id res chain seq x y z
N MET A 1 -16.15 26.74 -28.06
CA MET A 1 -15.60 25.41 -27.84
C MET A 1 -16.63 24.43 -28.41
N ASP A 2 -16.31 23.76 -29.50
CA ASP A 2 -17.23 22.81 -30.13
C ASP A 2 -16.97 21.42 -29.51
N LEU A 3 -17.85 21.01 -28.58
CA LEU A 3 -17.72 19.72 -27.88
C LEU A 3 -17.99 18.49 -28.79
N ASN A 4 -18.28 18.69 -30.07
CA ASN A 4 -18.30 17.60 -31.05
C ASN A 4 -16.90 17.26 -31.58
N SER A 5 -15.92 18.16 -31.42
CA SER A 5 -14.52 17.90 -31.74
C SER A 5 -13.83 17.12 -30.60
N VAL A 6 -13.15 16.03 -30.94
CA VAL A 6 -12.35 15.21 -29.98
C VAL A 6 -11.31 16.08 -29.27
N ASN A 7 -10.63 16.96 -29.99
CA ASN A 7 -9.61 17.84 -29.41
C ASN A 7 -10.18 18.84 -28.41
N ASP A 8 -11.38 19.36 -28.66
CA ASP A 8 -12.03 20.29 -27.76
C ASP A 8 -12.61 19.57 -26.53
N LYS A 9 -13.06 18.32 -26.65
CA LYS A 9 -13.40 17.46 -25.50
C LYS A 9 -12.20 17.21 -24.59
N ILE A 10 -11.03 16.93 -25.15
CA ILE A 10 -9.80 16.72 -24.38
C ILE A 10 -9.39 17.98 -23.63
N LYS A 11 -9.43 19.15 -24.28
CA LYS A 11 -9.13 20.43 -23.64
C LYS A 11 -10.11 20.73 -22.51
N PHE A 12 -11.39 20.50 -22.75
CA PHE A 12 -12.45 20.69 -21.76
C PHE A 12 -12.27 19.78 -20.54
N LEU A 13 -11.98 18.50 -20.76
CA LEU A 13 -11.68 17.54 -19.68
C LEU A 13 -10.50 17.99 -18.82
N ASN A 14 -9.42 18.45 -19.46
CA ASN A 14 -8.24 18.97 -18.76
C ASN A 14 -8.53 20.20 -17.90
N GLU A 15 -9.35 21.13 -18.39
CA GLU A 15 -9.71 22.34 -17.62
C GLU A 15 -10.64 21.99 -16.45
N ILE A 16 -11.64 21.13 -16.67
CA ILE A 16 -12.52 20.65 -15.62
C ILE A 16 -11.73 19.88 -14.55
N ALA A 17 -10.83 18.98 -14.92
CA ALA A 17 -10.00 18.25 -13.98
C ALA A 17 -9.18 19.18 -13.07
N LYS A 18 -8.66 20.31 -13.61
CA LYS A 18 -7.95 21.33 -12.82
C LYS A 18 -8.86 22.00 -11.77
N VAL A 19 -10.13 22.22 -12.10
CA VAL A 19 -11.11 22.82 -11.17
C VAL A 19 -11.49 21.80 -10.10
N LEU A 20 -11.83 20.56 -10.51
CA LEU A 20 -12.22 19.48 -9.60
C LEU A 20 -11.09 19.03 -8.66
N ALA A 21 -9.83 19.10 -9.10
CA ALA A 21 -8.68 18.84 -8.25
C ALA A 21 -8.50 19.86 -7.10
N LYS A 22 -9.17 21.02 -7.15
CA LYS A 22 -9.17 22.02 -6.07
C LYS A 22 -10.33 21.85 -5.08
N VAL A 23 -11.34 21.06 -5.42
CA VAL A 23 -12.46 20.76 -4.52
C VAL A 23 -11.97 19.81 -3.44
N THR A 24 -11.95 20.27 -2.20
CA THR A 24 -11.44 19.50 -1.05
C THR A 24 -12.44 18.46 -0.54
N ASN A 25 -13.76 18.76 -0.68
CA ASN A 25 -14.82 17.84 -0.26
C ASN A 25 -15.04 16.75 -1.32
N ASN A 26 -14.80 15.49 -0.93
CA ASN A 26 -14.93 14.35 -1.85
C ASN A 26 -16.36 14.12 -2.32
N ILE A 27 -17.35 14.32 -1.44
CA ILE A 27 -18.78 14.13 -1.79
C ILE A 27 -19.20 15.20 -2.81
N GLU A 28 -18.80 16.44 -2.59
CA GLU A 28 -19.08 17.53 -3.51
C GLU A 28 -18.41 17.29 -4.87
N ARG A 29 -17.16 16.83 -4.86
CA ARG A 29 -16.43 16.48 -6.08
C ARG A 29 -17.13 15.36 -6.85
N GLU A 30 -17.62 14.33 -6.16
CA GLU A 30 -18.35 13.21 -6.76
C GLU A 30 -19.62 13.69 -7.47
N VAL A 31 -20.42 14.54 -6.83
CA VAL A 31 -21.63 15.09 -7.42
C VAL A 31 -21.33 15.89 -8.70
N TYR A 32 -20.24 16.66 -8.70
CA TYR A 32 -19.81 17.38 -9.91
C TYR A 32 -19.32 16.42 -11.01
N ILE A 33 -18.58 15.38 -10.67
CA ILE A 33 -18.11 14.37 -11.63
C ILE A 33 -19.30 13.67 -12.27
N GLU A 34 -20.29 13.27 -11.49
CA GLU A 34 -21.49 12.62 -11.98
C GLU A 34 -22.26 13.51 -12.96
N LYS A 35 -22.47 14.79 -12.60
CA LYS A 35 -23.13 15.75 -13.44
C LYS A 35 -22.39 15.99 -14.76
N ILE A 36 -21.07 16.17 -14.70
CA ILE A 36 -20.23 16.39 -15.89
C ILE A 36 -20.22 15.15 -16.78
N SER A 37 -20.12 13.96 -16.21
CA SER A 37 -20.18 12.70 -16.93
C SER A 37 -21.49 12.57 -17.72
N SER A 38 -22.63 12.89 -17.08
CA SER A 38 -23.95 12.85 -17.69
C SER A 38 -24.14 13.91 -18.77
N ASP A 39 -23.80 15.17 -18.48
CA ASP A 39 -24.08 16.30 -19.35
C ASP A 39 -23.22 16.31 -20.63
N TYR A 40 -21.97 15.81 -20.55
CA TYR A 40 -20.99 15.86 -21.64
C TYR A 40 -20.62 14.50 -22.23
N HIS A 41 -21.24 13.41 -21.74
CA HIS A 41 -20.99 12.04 -22.20
C HIS A 41 -19.49 11.68 -22.13
N ILE A 42 -18.85 12.04 -21.00
CA ILE A 42 -17.46 11.69 -20.67
C ILE A 42 -17.51 10.66 -19.55
N SER A 43 -16.76 9.57 -19.69
CA SER A 43 -16.74 8.54 -18.63
C SER A 43 -16.18 9.08 -17.31
N LYS A 44 -16.73 8.66 -16.18
CA LYS A 44 -16.26 9.06 -14.85
C LYS A 44 -14.80 8.67 -14.66
N GLU A 45 -14.39 7.51 -15.16
CA GLU A 45 -13.02 7.00 -15.11
C GLU A 45 -12.02 7.93 -15.80
N ALA A 46 -12.39 8.51 -16.95
CA ALA A 46 -11.57 9.48 -17.65
C ALA A 46 -11.38 10.76 -16.83
N ILE A 47 -12.44 11.24 -16.16
CA ILE A 47 -12.40 12.44 -15.31
C ILE A 47 -11.49 12.16 -14.09
N TYR A 48 -11.67 11.02 -13.40
CA TYR A 48 -10.81 10.62 -12.28
C TYR A 48 -9.35 10.47 -12.68
N SER A 49 -9.07 9.86 -13.83
CA SER A 49 -7.71 9.69 -14.33
C SER A 49 -6.99 11.04 -14.50
N GLU A 50 -7.67 12.04 -15.06
CA GLU A 50 -7.08 13.38 -15.25
C GLU A 50 -6.94 14.14 -13.92
N ILE A 51 -7.89 14.04 -13.00
CA ILE A 51 -7.77 14.61 -11.66
C ILE A 51 -6.54 14.01 -10.93
N ASN A 52 -6.40 12.69 -10.94
CA ASN A 52 -5.29 12.01 -10.31
C ASN A 52 -3.94 12.42 -10.90
N LYS A 53 -3.81 12.50 -12.22
CA LYS A 53 -2.57 13.00 -12.87
C LYS A 53 -2.18 14.41 -12.38
N LEU A 54 -3.17 15.29 -12.16
CA LEU A 54 -2.92 16.65 -11.68
C LEU A 54 -2.52 16.69 -10.19
N LEU A 55 -3.13 15.85 -9.37
CA LEU A 55 -2.79 15.71 -7.95
C LEU A 55 -1.38 15.13 -7.78
N TYR A 56 -0.99 14.14 -8.58
CA TYR A 56 0.38 13.59 -8.59
C TYR A 56 1.41 14.60 -9.10
N LYS A 57 1.15 15.31 -10.21
CA LYS A 57 2.06 16.38 -10.71
C LYS A 57 2.25 17.52 -9.72
N LYS A 58 1.25 17.82 -8.89
CA LYS A 58 1.37 18.85 -7.85
C LYS A 58 2.27 18.41 -6.71
N LYS A 59 2.34 17.10 -6.38
CA LYS A 59 3.29 16.53 -5.42
C LYS A 59 4.74 16.60 -5.92
N ASP A 60 4.99 16.36 -7.20
CA ASP A 60 6.34 16.43 -7.78
C ASP A 60 6.87 17.88 -7.84
N ASN A 61 6.03 18.85 -8.15
CA ASN A 61 6.42 20.27 -8.17
C ASN A 61 6.67 20.87 -6.78
N LEU A 62 6.03 20.34 -5.72
CA LEU A 62 6.32 20.75 -4.35
C LEU A 62 7.67 20.21 -3.85
N LYS A 63 8.09 19.03 -4.32
CA LYS A 63 9.43 18.48 -4.03
C LYS A 63 10.56 19.31 -4.67
N THR A 64 10.29 20.04 -5.74
CA THR A 64 11.32 20.84 -6.47
C THR A 64 11.57 22.22 -5.82
N ILE A 65 10.68 22.72 -4.96
CA ILE A 65 10.80 24.03 -4.31
C ILE A 65 11.51 23.93 -2.94
N GLU A 66 11.53 22.77 -2.30
CA GLU A 66 12.20 22.57 -1.00
C GLU A 66 13.71 22.26 -1.08
N THR A 67 14.29 22.17 -2.28
CA THR A 67 15.72 21.85 -2.47
C THR A 67 16.68 23.04 -2.29
N ALA A 68 16.23 24.16 -1.76
CA ALA A 68 17.09 25.34 -1.53
C ALA A 68 17.53 25.56 -0.06
N SER A 69 17.34 24.62 0.84
CA SER A 69 17.89 24.70 2.21
C SER A 69 18.56 23.39 2.57
N ARG A 70 19.89 23.38 2.43
CA ARG A 70 20.78 22.27 2.76
C ARG A 70 20.69 21.92 4.24
N VAL A 71 20.17 20.73 4.55
CA VAL A 71 20.67 19.90 5.64
C VAL A 71 20.92 18.51 5.05
N VAL A 72 22.18 18.09 5.12
CA VAL A 72 22.64 16.78 4.67
C VAL A 72 22.10 15.72 5.62
N ILE A 73 20.94 15.17 5.32
CA ILE A 73 20.49 13.91 5.90
C ILE A 73 20.86 12.84 4.85
N LYS A 74 21.76 11.92 5.25
CA LYS A 74 22.10 10.74 4.45
C LYS A 74 20.81 10.03 4.04
N LYS A 75 20.40 10.16 2.77
CA LYS A 75 19.41 9.29 2.15
C LYS A 75 20.01 7.87 2.15
N LYS A 76 19.37 6.95 2.89
CA LYS A 76 19.37 5.54 2.52
C LYS A 76 18.74 5.47 1.13
N GLU A 77 19.40 4.77 0.23
CA GLU A 77 18.88 4.45 -1.10
C GLU A 77 17.47 3.85 -0.92
N ASP A 78 16.44 4.58 -1.35
CA ASP A 78 15.09 4.06 -1.47
C ASP A 78 15.15 3.07 -2.66
N GLU A 79 15.30 1.78 -2.36
CA GLU A 79 14.97 0.72 -3.30
C GLU A 79 13.52 1.00 -3.77
N GLU A 80 13.33 1.07 -5.07
CA GLU A 80 12.03 1.33 -5.69
C GLU A 80 11.08 0.19 -5.28
N ILE A 81 10.22 0.45 -4.27
CA ILE A 81 9.33 -0.58 -3.74
C ILE A 81 8.35 -0.99 -4.84
N ASP A 82 8.35 -2.30 -5.15
CA ASP A 82 7.50 -2.91 -6.16
C ASP A 82 6.01 -2.56 -5.92
N GLU A 83 5.31 -2.19 -6.97
CA GLU A 83 3.88 -1.84 -6.95
C GLU A 83 3.02 -2.99 -6.40
N ALA A 84 3.41 -4.24 -6.65
CA ALA A 84 2.75 -5.43 -6.09
C ALA A 84 2.86 -5.46 -4.55
N VAL A 85 4.00 -5.05 -4.00
CA VAL A 85 4.21 -4.94 -2.55
C VAL A 85 3.32 -3.84 -1.97
N LYS A 86 3.26 -2.67 -2.61
CA LYS A 86 2.41 -1.56 -2.17
C LYS A 86 0.95 -1.99 -2.12
N LYS A 87 0.46 -2.60 -3.19
CA LYS A 87 -0.93 -3.07 -3.27
C LYS A 87 -1.25 -4.13 -2.22
N ARG A 88 -0.34 -5.09 -1.98
CA ARG A 88 -0.52 -6.15 -0.99
C ARG A 88 -0.55 -5.61 0.44
N GLU A 89 0.37 -4.70 0.79
CA GLU A 89 0.40 -4.11 2.12
C GLU A 89 -0.82 -3.21 2.38
N SER A 90 -1.27 -2.45 1.37
CA SER A 90 -2.50 -1.68 1.46
C SER A 90 -3.74 -2.57 1.62
N LEU A 91 -3.80 -3.70 0.89
CA LEU A 91 -4.87 -4.67 1.03
C LEU A 91 -4.89 -5.31 2.43
N LEU A 92 -3.73 -5.61 3.01
CA LEU A 92 -3.63 -6.14 4.37
C LEU A 92 -4.21 -5.16 5.41
N ILE A 93 -3.86 -3.87 5.30
CA ILE A 93 -4.41 -2.82 6.17
C ILE A 93 -5.92 -2.67 5.94
N TYR A 94 -6.38 -2.68 4.69
CA TYR A 94 -7.79 -2.62 4.33
C TYR A 94 -8.60 -3.75 4.96
N LEU A 95 -8.08 -4.99 4.92
CA LEU A 95 -8.74 -6.16 5.52
C LEU A 95 -8.92 -6.00 7.04
N LEU A 96 -7.93 -5.44 7.72
CA LEU A 96 -8.01 -5.18 9.17
C LEU A 96 -9.00 -4.05 9.49
N LEU A 97 -9.14 -3.08 8.59
CA LEU A 97 -10.09 -1.98 8.77
C LEU A 97 -11.53 -2.41 8.49
N GLN A 98 -11.77 -3.16 7.42
CA GLN A 98 -13.12 -3.54 7.00
C GLN A 98 -13.65 -4.79 7.70
N TYR A 99 -12.75 -5.72 8.05
CA TYR A 99 -13.10 -7.04 8.62
C TYR A 99 -12.28 -7.37 9.87
N PRO A 100 -12.21 -6.47 10.89
CA PRO A 100 -11.31 -6.64 12.02
C PRO A 100 -11.51 -7.96 12.76
N ASN A 101 -12.75 -8.38 13.00
CA ASN A 101 -13.05 -9.59 13.75
C ASN A 101 -12.64 -10.89 13.05
N GLN A 102 -12.64 -10.90 11.71
CA GLN A 102 -12.29 -12.09 10.91
C GLN A 102 -10.80 -12.14 10.56
N SER A 103 -10.15 -10.96 10.42
CA SER A 103 -8.81 -10.84 9.90
C SER A 103 -7.74 -10.72 10.99
N TYR A 104 -8.03 -10.01 12.08
CA TYR A 104 -7.01 -9.61 13.07
C TYR A 104 -6.23 -10.79 13.64
N LEU A 105 -6.90 -11.78 14.22
CA LEU A 105 -6.21 -12.92 14.85
C LEU A 105 -5.37 -13.72 13.84
N LYS A 106 -5.88 -13.91 12.63
CA LYS A 106 -5.14 -14.64 11.59
C LYS A 106 -3.89 -13.89 11.16
N ILE A 107 -4.03 -12.58 10.89
CA ILE A 107 -2.96 -11.76 10.37
C ILE A 107 -1.92 -11.47 11.45
N SER A 108 -2.33 -11.07 12.66
CA SER A 108 -1.42 -10.67 13.73
C SER A 108 -0.56 -11.81 14.27
N ASN A 109 -1.03 -13.06 14.17
CA ASN A 109 -0.24 -14.23 14.54
C ASN A 109 0.89 -14.56 13.56
N GLU A 110 0.83 -14.05 12.33
CA GLU A 110 1.78 -14.43 11.27
C GLU A 110 2.61 -13.26 10.71
N ILE A 111 2.06 -12.05 10.75
CA ILE A 111 2.69 -10.86 10.18
C ILE A 111 2.93 -9.83 11.28
N SER A 112 4.19 -9.52 11.53
CA SER A 112 4.60 -8.41 12.37
C SER A 112 4.63 -7.11 11.57
N PRO A 113 4.30 -5.95 12.17
CA PRO A 113 4.44 -4.65 11.49
C PRO A 113 5.83 -4.41 10.90
N ASN A 114 6.88 -4.90 11.56
CA ASN A 114 8.27 -4.75 11.07
C ASN A 114 8.59 -5.56 9.80
N GLU A 115 7.74 -6.50 9.42
CA GLU A 115 7.90 -7.30 8.19
C GLU A 115 7.39 -6.56 6.94
N LEU A 116 6.63 -5.47 7.12
CA LEU A 116 6.23 -4.60 6.01
C LEU A 116 7.42 -3.82 5.47
N LYS A 117 7.39 -3.47 4.18
CA LYS A 117 8.47 -2.71 3.53
C LYS A 117 8.21 -1.20 3.55
N ILE A 118 6.94 -0.79 3.62
CA ILE A 118 6.53 0.62 3.61
C ILE A 118 6.44 1.13 5.03
N GLU A 119 7.26 2.11 5.40
CA GLU A 119 7.31 2.66 6.77
C GLU A 119 5.95 3.21 7.24
N MET A 120 5.19 3.83 6.35
CA MET A 120 3.84 4.30 6.65
C MET A 120 2.92 3.14 7.03
N ASN A 121 3.01 2.02 6.31
CA ASN A 121 2.23 0.82 6.58
C ASN A 121 2.64 0.16 7.90
N LYS A 122 3.93 0.14 8.25
CA LYS A 122 4.41 -0.35 9.56
C LYS A 122 3.77 0.44 10.69
N LYS A 123 3.78 1.76 10.58
CA LYS A 123 3.19 2.68 11.57
C LYS A 123 1.69 2.42 11.74
N ILE A 124 0.96 2.34 10.61
CA ILE A 124 -0.49 2.11 10.61
C ILE A 124 -0.80 0.73 11.19
N LEU A 125 -0.10 -0.31 10.75
CA LEU A 125 -0.33 -1.68 11.22
C LEU A 125 -0.05 -1.83 12.70
N SER A 126 1.01 -1.21 13.22
CA SER A 126 1.33 -1.19 14.65
C SER A 126 0.18 -0.58 15.46
N LYS A 127 -0.36 0.54 15.00
CA LYS A 127 -1.47 1.21 15.69
C LYS A 127 -2.76 0.41 15.60
N LEU A 128 -3.05 -0.19 14.44
CA LEU A 128 -4.21 -1.09 14.28
C LEU A 128 -4.14 -2.26 15.24
N TYR A 129 -2.97 -2.91 15.39
CA TYR A 129 -2.81 -4.04 16.32
C TYR A 129 -3.00 -3.59 17.77
N GLU A 130 -2.46 -2.44 18.15
CA GLU A 130 -2.63 -1.88 19.49
C GLU A 130 -4.13 -1.68 19.82
N GLU A 131 -4.88 -1.04 18.92
CA GLU A 131 -6.30 -0.74 19.15
C GLU A 131 -7.17 -2.00 19.11
N LEU A 132 -6.92 -2.91 18.17
CA LEU A 132 -7.65 -4.18 18.07
C LEU A 132 -7.37 -5.10 19.28
N GLN A 133 -6.14 -5.09 19.80
CA GLN A 133 -5.79 -5.83 21.03
C GLN A 133 -6.53 -5.30 22.26
N LYS A 134 -6.80 -4.00 22.33
CA LYS A 134 -7.63 -3.39 23.38
C LYS A 134 -9.12 -3.71 23.24
N GLY A 135 -9.51 -4.40 22.17
CA GLY A 135 -10.91 -4.73 21.86
C GLY A 135 -11.64 -3.64 21.10
N ASN A 136 -10.93 -2.60 20.60
CA ASN A 136 -11.52 -1.55 19.81
C ASN A 136 -11.66 -2.01 18.35
N SER A 137 -12.74 -2.73 18.06
CA SER A 137 -13.04 -3.23 16.70
C SER A 137 -13.78 -2.22 15.81
N ASN A 138 -14.10 -1.03 16.32
CA ASN A 138 -14.68 0.03 15.51
C ASN A 138 -13.59 0.81 14.76
N THR A 139 -13.25 0.34 13.59
CA THR A 139 -12.19 0.87 12.73
C THR A 139 -12.66 1.97 11.76
N ASN A 140 -13.95 2.33 11.76
CA ASN A 140 -14.50 3.36 10.87
C ASN A 140 -13.82 4.73 11.05
N ASN A 141 -13.39 5.04 12.27
CA ASN A 141 -12.72 6.29 12.61
C ASN A 141 -11.22 6.06 12.89
N ALA A 142 -10.60 5.09 12.24
CA ALA A 142 -9.17 4.77 12.45
C ALA A 142 -8.24 5.95 12.14
N THR A 143 -8.67 6.91 11.34
CA THR A 143 -7.96 8.17 11.09
C THR A 143 -7.76 9.00 12.35
N ASP A 144 -8.69 8.94 13.31
CA ASP A 144 -8.62 9.70 14.57
C ASP A 144 -7.50 9.21 15.51
N TRP A 145 -6.94 8.02 15.23
CA TRP A 145 -5.84 7.46 15.99
C TRP A 145 -4.47 8.07 15.65
N PHE A 146 -4.43 8.93 14.62
CA PHE A 146 -3.22 9.59 14.14
C PHE A 146 -3.36 11.12 14.23
N SER A 147 -2.24 11.79 14.51
CA SER A 147 -2.20 13.24 14.64
C SER A 147 -1.55 13.93 13.44
N ASP A 148 -0.83 13.18 12.61
CA ASP A 148 -0.13 13.72 11.45
C ASP A 148 -0.97 13.58 10.18
N GLU A 149 -1.07 14.68 9.44
CA GLU A 149 -1.89 14.79 8.23
C GLU A 149 -1.45 13.82 7.12
N GLU A 150 -0.17 13.50 7.05
CA GLU A 150 0.36 12.58 6.04
C GLU A 150 -0.19 11.16 6.25
N THR A 151 -0.16 10.66 7.48
CA THR A 151 -0.72 9.33 7.81
C THR A 151 -2.23 9.30 7.63
N ILE A 152 -2.94 10.37 8.05
CA ILE A 152 -4.39 10.48 7.88
C ILE A 152 -4.78 10.42 6.40
N ASN A 153 -4.12 11.21 5.55
CA ASN A 153 -4.38 11.23 4.11
C ASN A 153 -4.07 9.89 3.44
N TYR A 154 -2.96 9.25 3.83
CA TYR A 154 -2.57 7.94 3.32
C TYR A 154 -3.59 6.86 3.70
N LEU A 155 -3.98 6.80 4.98
CA LEU A 155 -4.97 5.86 5.49
C LEU A 155 -6.34 6.07 4.84
N THR A 156 -6.77 7.32 4.68
CA THR A 156 -8.00 7.67 3.97
C THR A 156 -7.97 7.15 2.53
N GLY A 157 -6.82 7.24 1.86
CA GLY A 157 -6.63 6.67 0.53
C GLY A 157 -6.82 5.15 0.48
N ILE A 158 -6.31 4.43 1.49
CA ILE A 158 -6.53 2.98 1.61
C ILE A 158 -8.00 2.66 1.87
N MET A 159 -8.66 3.41 2.78
CA MET A 159 -10.07 3.19 3.12
C MET A 159 -11.01 3.45 1.95
N ALA A 160 -10.67 4.41 1.09
CA ALA A 160 -11.45 4.78 -0.08
C ALA A 160 -11.19 3.88 -1.31
N TYR A 161 -10.15 3.04 -1.26
CA TYR A 161 -9.85 2.14 -2.37
C TYR A 161 -10.80 0.94 -2.36
N ASP A 162 -11.40 0.65 -3.51
CA ASP A 162 -12.27 -0.53 -3.66
C ASP A 162 -11.43 -1.75 -4.03
N PHE A 163 -11.13 -2.56 -3.00
CA PHE A 163 -10.54 -3.88 -3.21
C PHE A 163 -11.68 -4.87 -3.47
N GLU A 164 -11.84 -5.35 -4.69
CA GLU A 164 -12.83 -6.38 -5.06
C GLU A 164 -12.57 -7.69 -4.29
N ILE A 165 -13.15 -7.82 -3.09
CA ILE A 165 -13.02 -9.00 -2.25
C ILE A 165 -14.23 -9.90 -2.46
N THR A 166 -14.07 -10.97 -3.24
CA THR A 166 -15.12 -11.96 -3.47
C THR A 166 -15.20 -13.02 -2.36
N GLU A 167 -14.04 -13.45 -1.84
CA GLU A 167 -13.93 -14.47 -0.79
C GLU A 167 -12.94 -14.03 0.29
N LEU A 168 -13.44 -13.48 1.41
CA LEU A 168 -12.61 -12.89 2.47
C LEU A 168 -11.56 -13.86 3.02
N ASN A 169 -11.94 -15.07 3.39
CA ASN A 169 -11.01 -16.04 3.97
C ASN A 169 -9.90 -16.41 2.99
N LYS A 170 -10.23 -16.62 1.73
CA LYS A 170 -9.26 -16.91 0.68
C LYS A 170 -8.30 -15.75 0.48
N CYS A 171 -8.82 -14.52 0.45
CA CYS A 171 -7.99 -13.31 0.33
C CYS A 171 -6.98 -13.19 1.48
N ILE A 172 -7.41 -13.45 2.72
CA ILE A 172 -6.52 -13.48 3.89
C ILE A 172 -5.47 -14.59 3.73
N ASP A 173 -5.89 -15.82 3.38
CA ASP A 173 -5.00 -16.97 3.24
C ASP A 173 -3.97 -16.76 2.12
N ASP A 174 -4.34 -16.13 1.01
CA ASP A 174 -3.44 -15.79 -0.11
C ASP A 174 -2.37 -14.75 0.32
N ILE A 175 -2.76 -13.74 1.10
CA ILE A 175 -1.82 -12.78 1.67
C ILE A 175 -0.84 -13.49 2.61
N LEU A 176 -1.34 -14.27 3.58
CA LEU A 176 -0.51 -14.99 4.54
C LEU A 176 0.43 -15.98 3.84
N TYR A 177 -0.06 -16.68 2.81
CA TYR A 177 0.75 -17.56 1.99
C TYR A 177 1.92 -16.82 1.34
N THR A 178 1.67 -15.62 0.80
CA THR A 178 2.72 -14.82 0.16
C THR A 178 3.77 -14.36 1.18
N TYR A 179 3.36 -13.89 2.35
CA TYR A 179 4.29 -13.50 3.42
C TYR A 179 5.12 -14.68 3.94
N ARG A 180 4.50 -15.86 4.14
CA ARG A 180 5.23 -17.07 4.53
C ARG A 180 6.29 -17.46 3.49
N LYS A 181 5.94 -17.38 2.21
CA LYS A 181 6.85 -17.69 1.11
C LYS A 181 8.01 -16.69 1.06
N GLU A 182 7.75 -15.40 1.16
CA GLU A 182 8.78 -14.37 1.19
C GLU A 182 9.71 -14.53 2.39
N LYS A 183 9.17 -14.83 3.56
CA LYS A 183 9.96 -15.08 4.78
C LYS A 183 10.90 -16.29 4.61
N MET A 184 10.41 -17.37 4.01
CA MET A 184 11.27 -18.53 3.70
C MET A 184 12.34 -18.22 2.66
N ILE A 185 12.03 -17.40 1.66
CA ILE A 185 13.01 -16.94 0.65
C ILE A 185 14.07 -16.07 1.31
N SER A 186 13.69 -15.14 2.19
CA SER A 186 14.64 -14.31 2.94
C SER A 186 15.56 -15.16 3.82
N GLU A 187 14.99 -16.07 4.62
CA GLU A 187 15.75 -17.00 5.47
C GLU A 187 16.72 -17.86 4.66
N ARG A 188 16.26 -18.38 3.51
CA ARG A 188 17.13 -19.13 2.59
C ARG A 188 18.33 -18.30 2.15
N ASN A 189 18.09 -17.06 1.73
CA ASN A 189 19.16 -16.18 1.23
C ASN A 189 20.14 -15.80 2.36
N GLU A 190 19.62 -15.54 3.57
CA GLU A 190 20.47 -15.29 4.75
C GLU A 190 21.36 -16.48 5.09
N ILE A 191 20.84 -17.71 5.03
CA ILE A 191 21.61 -18.93 5.26
C ILE A 191 22.67 -19.11 4.18
N ILE A 192 22.35 -18.90 2.91
CA ILE A 192 23.32 -18.97 1.82
C ILE A 192 24.45 -17.97 2.05
N ASN A 193 24.12 -16.71 2.36
CA ASN A 193 25.14 -15.68 2.64
C ASN A 193 26.02 -16.03 3.86
N LYS A 194 25.43 -16.68 4.89
CA LYS A 194 26.22 -17.16 6.04
C LYS A 194 27.15 -18.30 5.66
N LEU A 195 26.70 -19.24 4.84
CA LEU A 195 27.52 -20.36 4.37
C LEU A 195 28.72 -19.94 3.49
N GLU A 196 28.64 -18.75 2.87
CA GLU A 196 29.80 -18.17 2.14
C GLU A 196 30.88 -17.64 3.07
N ASN A 197 30.60 -17.48 4.36
CA ASN A 197 31.58 -17.04 5.35
C ASN A 197 32.53 -18.20 5.73
N LYS A 198 33.84 -17.99 5.55
CA LYS A 198 34.87 -19.00 5.77
C LYS A 198 35.18 -19.32 7.25
N ASP A 199 34.64 -18.54 8.18
CA ASP A 199 34.97 -18.66 9.62
C ASP A 199 33.94 -19.51 10.40
N LEU A 200 33.08 -20.27 9.71
CA LEU A 200 32.10 -21.16 10.33
C LEU A 200 32.71 -22.47 10.82
N SER A 201 32.26 -22.93 11.97
CA SER A 201 32.60 -24.27 12.46
C SER A 201 31.84 -25.36 11.68
N THR A 202 32.36 -26.58 11.71
CA THR A 202 31.76 -27.73 11.01
C THR A 202 30.32 -27.98 11.48
N ASP A 203 30.02 -27.78 12.76
CA ASP A 203 28.69 -27.96 13.33
C ASP A 203 27.71 -26.88 12.88
N GLU A 204 28.17 -25.64 12.74
CA GLU A 204 27.36 -24.55 12.22
C GLU A 204 26.99 -24.77 10.75
N ILE A 205 27.97 -25.20 9.94
CA ILE A 205 27.76 -25.54 8.52
C ILE A 205 26.69 -26.65 8.41
N ALA A 206 26.83 -27.75 9.17
CA ALA A 206 25.86 -28.84 9.14
C ALA A 206 24.44 -28.40 9.52
N ASN A 207 24.30 -27.51 10.51
CA ASN A 207 23.01 -26.96 10.94
C ASN A 207 22.39 -26.07 9.86
N PHE A 208 23.18 -25.19 9.22
CA PHE A 208 22.70 -24.33 8.14
C PHE A 208 22.31 -25.14 6.89
N GLU A 209 23.09 -26.15 6.49
CA GLU A 209 22.76 -27.04 5.37
C GLU A 209 21.46 -27.82 5.62
N LYS A 210 21.28 -28.35 6.83
CA LYS A 210 20.04 -29.02 7.21
C LYS A 210 18.85 -28.07 7.10
N ARG A 211 18.96 -26.86 7.66
CA ARG A 211 17.91 -25.85 7.63
C ARG A 211 17.59 -25.40 6.21
N LEU A 212 18.62 -25.19 5.39
CA LEU A 212 18.49 -24.85 3.97
C LEU A 212 17.72 -25.91 3.20
N SER A 213 18.03 -27.19 3.43
CA SER A 213 17.33 -28.32 2.81
C SER A 213 15.84 -28.35 3.18
N GLU A 214 15.51 -28.12 4.47
CA GLU A 214 14.12 -28.04 4.93
C GLU A 214 13.35 -26.89 4.24
N ILE A 215 13.97 -25.74 4.11
CA ILE A 215 13.35 -24.57 3.45
C ILE A 215 13.12 -24.85 1.96
N ILE A 216 14.10 -25.41 1.26
CA ILE A 216 13.99 -25.75 -0.16
C ILE A 216 12.82 -26.73 -0.39
N VAL A 217 12.71 -27.77 0.44
CA VAL A 217 11.61 -28.75 0.35
C VAL A 217 10.25 -28.09 0.60
N LYS A 218 10.17 -27.19 1.59
CA LYS A 218 8.92 -26.45 1.87
C LYS A 218 8.55 -25.52 0.71
N LEU A 219 9.50 -24.74 0.18
CA LEU A 219 9.27 -23.86 -0.96
C LEU A 219 8.85 -24.64 -2.23
N ALA A 220 9.41 -25.82 -2.47
CA ALA A 220 9.02 -26.67 -3.59
C ALA A 220 7.56 -27.18 -3.51
N LYS A 221 7.03 -27.33 -2.29
CA LYS A 221 5.62 -27.71 -2.03
C LYS A 221 4.65 -26.52 -2.08
N MET A 222 5.16 -25.30 -1.98
CA MET A 222 4.42 -24.05 -2.09
C MET A 222 4.32 -23.61 -3.56
N LYS A 223 3.62 -24.39 -4.37
CA LYS A 223 3.35 -24.07 -5.80
C LYS A 223 1.94 -23.54 -6.01
#